data_c375c8a47d20b3cc37b7c9c20c08a2ad
#
_entry.id   c375c8a47d20b3cc37b7c9c20c08a2ad
#
_cell.length_a   1.000
_cell.length_b   1.000
_cell.length_c   1.000
_cell.angle_alpha   90.00
_cell.angle_beta   90.00
_cell.angle_gamma   90.00
#
_symmetry.space_group_name_H-M   'P 1'
#
loop_
_entity.id
_entity.type
_entity.pdbx_description
1 polymer ?
#
loop_
_entity_poly.entity_id
_entity_poly.type
_entity_poly.pdbx_seq_one_letter_code
_entity_poly.pdbx_strand_id
1 'polypeptide(L)'
;MASIITYQQCPCCGSTNIVQQLKAKDYTVSNKLFDIWHCNDCTLRFTQDVPDASSISPYYQSTSYVSHSDTQEGLINKLYHRVRKTTLQNKKELIIDATKIPGGTLLDVGAGTGAFANTMQEAGWKVTGLEPDATARQVAINKFGLQMDDPERLFSLPADSLDVITMWHVLEHVHNLHGYLEQYHSILKASGKLVIAVPNYTSTDASQYGELWAAYDVPRHLYHFSPASMERLAKLKGFKIEAYEPMWYDSFYVSMLSEQYKNGKGNLIKAFWNGLLSNLKASSNNKLCSSVIYVLAKA
;
A
#
# COMPACT_ATOMS: atom_id res chain seq x y z
N MET A 1 -20.94 -18.70 8.95
CA MET A 1 -20.44 -18.60 7.56
C MET A 1 -19.67 -17.32 7.47
N ALA A 2 -18.53 -17.29 6.73
CA ALA A 2 -17.79 -16.04 6.51
C ALA A 2 -18.72 -15.07 5.77
N SER A 3 -18.81 -13.83 6.27
CA SER A 3 -19.56 -12.77 5.58
C SER A 3 -18.73 -12.28 4.37
N ILE A 4 -19.40 -12.13 3.22
CA ILE A 4 -18.79 -11.78 1.93
C ILE A 4 -19.40 -10.48 1.44
N ILE A 5 -18.56 -9.60 0.92
CA ILE A 5 -18.96 -8.36 0.27
C ILE A 5 -18.97 -8.61 -1.24
N THR A 6 -20.15 -8.48 -1.86
CA THR A 6 -20.33 -8.49 -3.31
C THR A 6 -20.66 -7.08 -3.78
N TYR A 7 -19.78 -6.47 -4.57
CA TYR A 7 -19.96 -5.10 -5.06
C TYR A 7 -20.93 -5.07 -6.24
N GLN A 8 -22.06 -4.33 -6.10
CA GLN A 8 -23.02 -4.07 -7.17
C GLN A 8 -22.66 -2.81 -7.97
N GLN A 9 -21.75 -2.01 -7.44
CA GLN A 9 -21.24 -0.78 -8.03
C GLN A 9 -19.77 -0.58 -7.65
N CYS A 10 -19.07 0.27 -8.40
CA CYS A 10 -17.67 0.57 -8.15
C CYS A 10 -17.45 1.12 -6.73
N PRO A 11 -16.61 0.49 -5.90
CA PRO A 11 -16.36 0.95 -4.53
C PRO A 11 -15.62 2.28 -4.45
N CYS A 12 -15.10 2.82 -5.56
CA CYS A 12 -14.46 4.14 -5.61
C CYS A 12 -15.44 5.25 -5.99
N CYS A 13 -16.18 5.10 -7.11
CA CYS A 13 -16.97 6.20 -7.68
C CYS A 13 -18.49 5.95 -7.70
N GLY A 14 -18.96 4.80 -7.25
CA GLY A 14 -20.37 4.43 -7.23
C GLY A 14 -20.97 4.08 -8.59
N SER A 15 -20.19 4.02 -9.67
CA SER A 15 -20.70 3.67 -11.00
C SER A 15 -21.14 2.22 -11.08
N THR A 16 -22.23 1.96 -11.79
CA THR A 16 -22.71 0.61 -12.13
C THR A 16 -22.09 0.06 -13.42
N ASN A 17 -21.29 0.89 -14.14
CA ASN A 17 -20.57 0.48 -15.34
C ASN A 17 -19.31 -0.31 -14.98
N ILE A 18 -19.52 -1.51 -14.42
CA ILE A 18 -18.49 -2.41 -13.95
C ILE A 18 -18.54 -3.73 -14.73
N VAL A 19 -17.37 -4.28 -15.05
CA VAL A 19 -17.24 -5.53 -15.82
C VAL A 19 -16.20 -6.45 -15.20
N GLN A 20 -16.38 -7.75 -15.31
CA GLN A 20 -15.36 -8.73 -14.94
C GLN A 20 -14.17 -8.60 -15.89
N GLN A 21 -12.95 -8.45 -15.35
CA GLN A 21 -11.74 -8.21 -16.14
C GLN A 21 -10.84 -9.44 -16.25
N LEU A 22 -10.54 -10.08 -15.11
CA LEU A 22 -9.69 -11.26 -15.02
C LEU A 22 -9.97 -12.04 -13.73
N LYS A 23 -9.30 -13.19 -13.59
CA LYS A 23 -9.26 -13.96 -12.33
C LYS A 23 -7.83 -14.00 -11.82
N ALA A 24 -7.65 -13.74 -10.53
CA ALA A 24 -6.37 -13.91 -9.86
C ALA A 24 -6.47 -14.99 -8.78
N LYS A 25 -5.35 -15.68 -8.52
CA LYS A 25 -5.27 -16.75 -7.53
C LYS A 25 -4.61 -16.24 -6.25
N ASP A 26 -5.16 -16.63 -5.10
CA ASP A 26 -4.45 -16.52 -3.82
C ASP A 26 -3.37 -17.62 -3.74
N TYR A 27 -2.12 -17.24 -3.98
CA TYR A 27 -0.98 -18.15 -3.92
C TYR A 27 -0.40 -18.33 -2.51
N THR A 28 -0.88 -17.55 -1.54
CA THR A 28 -0.25 -17.48 -0.21
C THR A 28 -0.98 -18.27 0.85
N VAL A 29 -2.31 -18.37 0.79
CA VAL A 29 -3.12 -19.01 1.84
C VAL A 29 -4.10 -20.02 1.29
N SER A 30 -5.13 -19.58 0.55
CA SER A 30 -6.29 -20.41 0.23
C SER A 30 -6.18 -21.18 -1.08
N ASN A 31 -5.29 -20.80 -1.97
CA ASN A 31 -5.20 -21.27 -3.35
C ASN A 31 -6.48 -21.09 -4.18
N LYS A 32 -7.45 -20.30 -3.70
CA LYS A 32 -8.70 -20.00 -4.39
C LYS A 32 -8.51 -18.95 -5.47
N LEU A 33 -9.39 -18.97 -6.48
CA LEU A 33 -9.50 -17.93 -7.50
C LEU A 33 -10.51 -16.89 -7.05
N PHE A 34 -10.18 -15.62 -7.32
CA PHE A 34 -11.03 -14.46 -7.09
C PHE A 34 -11.20 -13.69 -8.40
N ASP A 35 -12.42 -13.21 -8.65
CA ASP A 35 -12.71 -12.38 -9.81
C ASP A 35 -12.27 -10.94 -9.53
N ILE A 36 -11.53 -10.36 -10.47
CA ILE A 36 -11.18 -8.94 -10.46
C ILE A 36 -12.06 -8.23 -11.47
N TRP A 37 -12.80 -7.25 -10.99
CA TRP A 37 -13.70 -6.41 -11.77
C TRP A 37 -13.05 -5.07 -12.06
N HIS A 38 -13.49 -4.42 -13.13
CA HIS A 38 -13.02 -3.12 -13.62
C HIS A 38 -14.18 -2.14 -13.72
N CYS A 39 -13.99 -0.92 -13.28
CA CYS A 39 -14.90 0.19 -13.49
C CYS A 39 -14.50 0.98 -14.73
N ASN A 40 -15.36 1.01 -15.76
CA ASN A 40 -15.09 1.74 -16.99
C ASN A 40 -15.08 3.26 -16.82
N ASP A 41 -15.67 3.79 -15.72
CA ASP A 41 -15.77 5.24 -15.52
C ASP A 41 -14.58 5.84 -14.75
N CYS A 42 -14.03 5.12 -13.77
CA CYS A 42 -12.88 5.62 -12.99
C CYS A 42 -11.63 4.77 -13.09
N THR A 43 -11.68 3.68 -13.84
CA THR A 43 -10.58 2.72 -14.04
C THR A 43 -10.12 1.97 -12.79
N LEU A 44 -10.80 2.08 -11.65
CA LEU A 44 -10.50 1.23 -10.52
C LEU A 44 -10.74 -0.24 -10.89
N ARG A 45 -9.80 -1.12 -10.54
CA ARG A 45 -10.09 -2.56 -10.43
C ARG A 45 -10.32 -2.91 -8.98
N PHE A 46 -11.14 -3.93 -8.72
CA PHE A 46 -11.43 -4.38 -7.37
C PHE A 46 -11.71 -5.87 -7.36
N THR A 47 -11.36 -6.52 -6.26
CA THR A 47 -11.64 -7.93 -6.04
C THR A 47 -13.10 -8.10 -5.67
N GLN A 48 -13.79 -9.02 -6.34
CA GLN A 48 -15.21 -9.32 -6.08
C GLN A 48 -15.33 -10.46 -5.07
N ASP A 49 -16.47 -10.53 -4.38
CA ASP A 49 -16.80 -11.56 -3.39
C ASP A 49 -15.73 -11.72 -2.31
N VAL A 50 -15.28 -10.57 -1.79
CA VAL A 50 -14.22 -10.53 -0.77
C VAL A 50 -14.79 -10.80 0.63
N PRO A 51 -14.02 -11.45 1.53
CA PRO A 51 -14.36 -11.51 2.95
C PRO A 51 -14.49 -10.09 3.53
N ASP A 52 -15.49 -9.88 4.38
CA ASP A 52 -15.60 -8.62 5.11
C ASP A 52 -14.50 -8.44 6.17
N ALA A 53 -14.47 -7.29 6.85
CA ALA A 53 -13.45 -6.95 7.85
C ALA A 53 -13.40 -7.96 9.00
N SER A 54 -14.52 -8.60 9.34
CA SER A 54 -14.58 -9.61 10.41
C SER A 54 -14.09 -11.00 9.98
N SER A 55 -14.09 -11.26 8.68
CA SER A 55 -13.82 -12.59 8.08
C SER A 55 -12.49 -12.65 7.33
N ILE A 56 -11.80 -11.52 7.09
CA ILE A 56 -10.57 -11.47 6.29
C ILE A 56 -9.33 -11.98 7.02
N SER A 57 -9.31 -11.95 8.36
CA SER A 57 -8.14 -12.28 9.20
C SER A 57 -7.44 -13.60 8.84
N PRO A 58 -8.12 -14.73 8.53
CA PRO A 58 -7.45 -15.96 8.13
C PRO A 58 -6.53 -15.84 6.91
N TYR A 59 -6.78 -14.89 6.00
CA TYR A 59 -5.96 -14.66 4.83
C TYR A 59 -4.63 -13.94 5.11
N TYR A 60 -4.43 -13.44 6.34
CA TYR A 60 -3.17 -12.86 6.81
C TYR A 60 -2.31 -13.88 7.60
N GLN A 61 -2.86 -15.08 7.89
CA GLN A 61 -2.19 -16.13 8.66
C GLN A 61 -1.37 -17.07 7.75
N SER A 62 -0.35 -16.56 7.07
CA SER A 62 0.58 -17.41 6.32
C SER A 62 1.99 -17.30 6.87
N THR A 63 2.74 -18.42 6.84
CA THR A 63 4.15 -18.47 7.24
C THR A 63 5.03 -17.57 6.36
N SER A 64 4.64 -17.35 5.11
CA SER A 64 5.32 -16.45 4.19
C SER A 64 5.04 -14.97 4.47
N TYR A 65 3.91 -14.63 5.06
CA TYR A 65 3.59 -13.26 5.47
C TYR A 65 4.32 -12.84 6.75
N VAL A 66 4.53 -13.79 7.66
CA VAL A 66 5.23 -13.59 8.93
C VAL A 66 6.77 -13.58 8.76
N SER A 67 7.29 -14.10 7.66
CA SER A 67 8.73 -14.30 7.45
C SER A 67 9.50 -13.07 6.98
N HIS A 68 9.07 -11.85 7.28
CA HIS A 68 9.97 -10.71 7.35
C HIS A 68 10.85 -10.79 8.62
N SER A 69 11.28 -12.03 8.94
CA SER A 69 12.16 -12.31 10.06
C SER A 69 13.53 -11.66 9.80
N ASP A 70 13.96 -10.93 10.79
CA ASP A 70 15.23 -10.20 10.91
C ASP A 70 16.46 -11.16 10.99
N THR A 71 16.52 -12.23 10.18
CA THR A 71 17.67 -13.12 10.12
C THR A 71 18.79 -12.49 9.29
N GLN A 72 19.92 -12.18 9.94
CA GLN A 72 21.04 -11.43 9.37
C GLN A 72 22.04 -12.27 8.55
N GLU A 73 21.74 -13.50 8.16
CA GLU A 73 22.68 -14.39 7.50
C GLU A 73 22.48 -14.45 5.98
N GLY A 74 23.58 -14.29 5.23
CA GLY A 74 23.66 -14.43 3.77
C GLY A 74 23.71 -13.10 3.00
N LEU A 75 24.26 -13.16 1.76
CA LEU A 75 24.41 -12.00 0.87
C LEU A 75 23.07 -11.37 0.46
N ILE A 76 22.04 -12.19 0.28
CA ILE A 76 20.70 -11.73 -0.09
C ILE A 76 20.09 -10.91 1.05
N ASN A 77 20.25 -11.36 2.29
CA ASN A 77 19.75 -10.62 3.46
C ASN A 77 20.49 -9.30 3.66
N LYS A 78 21.81 -9.25 3.42
CA LYS A 78 22.58 -7.99 3.46
C LYS A 78 22.08 -7.01 2.41
N LEU A 79 21.79 -7.48 1.19
CA LEU A 79 21.22 -6.64 0.14
C LEU A 79 19.83 -6.14 0.53
N TYR A 80 18.96 -7.02 1.06
CA TYR A 80 17.64 -6.66 1.56
C TYR A 80 17.71 -5.57 2.64
N HIS A 81 18.55 -5.72 3.65
CA HIS A 81 18.72 -4.71 4.69
C HIS A 81 19.24 -3.37 4.15
N ARG A 82 20.14 -3.41 3.15
CA ARG A 82 20.63 -2.19 2.49
C ARG A 82 19.50 -1.48 1.72
N VAL A 83 18.74 -2.21 0.93
CA VAL A 83 17.57 -1.69 0.19
C VAL A 83 16.56 -1.12 1.18
N ARG A 84 16.22 -1.86 2.24
CA ARG A 84 15.29 -1.39 3.30
C ARG A 84 15.76 -0.07 3.92
N LYS A 85 17.05 0.03 4.30
CA LYS A 85 17.61 1.26 4.86
C LYS A 85 17.50 2.43 3.88
N THR A 86 17.86 2.22 2.61
CA THR A 86 17.75 3.25 1.56
C THR A 86 16.28 3.66 1.36
N THR A 87 15.35 2.71 1.31
CA THR A 87 13.92 3.00 1.16
C THR A 87 13.36 3.83 2.31
N LEU A 88 13.75 3.51 3.56
CA LEU A 88 13.33 4.28 4.74
C LEU A 88 13.88 5.71 4.69
N GLN A 89 15.14 5.88 4.28
CA GLN A 89 15.75 7.20 4.12
C GLN A 89 15.03 8.01 3.02
N ASN A 90 14.77 7.41 1.86
CA ASN A 90 14.07 8.07 0.76
C ASN A 90 12.64 8.48 1.18
N LYS A 91 11.93 7.61 1.91
CA LYS A 91 10.60 7.94 2.46
C LYS A 91 10.67 9.13 3.41
N LYS A 92 11.67 9.18 4.30
CA LYS A 92 11.88 10.32 5.22
C LYS A 92 12.13 11.61 4.44
N GLU A 93 13.03 11.59 3.47
CA GLU A 93 13.35 12.75 2.63
C GLU A 93 12.13 13.24 1.87
N LEU A 94 11.34 12.32 1.29
CA LEU A 94 10.07 12.63 0.65
C LEU A 94 9.11 13.39 1.58
N ILE A 95 8.96 12.95 2.83
CA ILE A 95 8.07 13.62 3.79
C ILE A 95 8.56 15.03 4.10
N ILE A 96 9.85 15.20 4.35
CA ILE A 96 10.45 16.52 4.62
C ILE A 96 10.28 17.44 3.41
N ASP A 97 10.52 16.92 2.22
CA ASP A 97 10.39 17.70 0.97
C ASP A 97 8.94 18.05 0.66
N ALA A 98 7.99 17.14 0.88
CA ALA A 98 6.57 17.39 0.63
C ALA A 98 5.98 18.43 1.60
N THR A 99 6.41 18.41 2.85
CA THR A 99 5.90 19.29 3.91
C THR A 99 6.66 20.60 4.04
N LYS A 100 7.94 20.63 3.64
CA LYS A 100 8.87 21.76 3.84
C LYS A 100 9.08 22.13 5.31
N ILE A 101 8.86 21.18 6.23
CA ILE A 101 9.11 21.35 7.67
C ILE A 101 10.06 20.25 8.17
N PRO A 102 10.99 20.57 9.08
CA PRO A 102 11.96 19.60 9.58
C PRO A 102 11.38 18.63 10.62
N GLY A 103 10.17 18.89 11.13
CA GLY A 103 9.48 18.09 12.14
C GLY A 103 8.05 18.56 12.29
N GLY A 104 7.22 17.72 12.93
CA GLY A 104 5.79 17.98 13.11
C GLY A 104 5.08 16.77 13.70
N THR A 105 3.78 16.67 13.49
CA THR A 105 2.94 15.54 13.92
C THR A 105 2.67 14.62 12.74
N LEU A 106 3.02 13.34 12.85
CA LEU A 106 2.86 12.32 11.82
C LEU A 106 2.04 11.14 12.33
N LEU A 107 1.07 10.71 11.53
CA LEU A 107 0.33 9.46 11.70
C LEU A 107 0.76 8.47 10.62
N ASP A 108 1.35 7.34 11.02
CA ASP A 108 1.70 6.24 10.11
C ASP A 108 0.65 5.14 10.21
N VAL A 109 -0.18 5.01 9.20
CA VAL A 109 -1.28 4.02 9.16
C VAL A 109 -0.78 2.73 8.53
N GLY A 110 -0.97 1.59 9.22
CA GLY A 110 -0.37 0.32 8.87
C GLY A 110 1.14 0.31 9.16
N ALA A 111 1.51 0.82 10.34
CA ALA A 111 2.92 1.05 10.71
C ALA A 111 3.75 -0.24 10.88
N GLY A 112 3.11 -1.42 10.91
CA GLY A 112 3.76 -2.70 11.10
C GLY A 112 4.61 -2.72 12.38
N THR A 113 5.85 -3.20 12.26
CA THR A 113 6.83 -3.23 13.37
C THR A 113 7.52 -1.87 13.62
N GLY A 114 7.00 -0.77 13.07
CA GLY A 114 7.40 0.59 13.40
C GLY A 114 8.69 1.11 12.74
N ALA A 115 9.23 0.43 11.72
CA ALA A 115 10.53 0.81 11.16
C ALA A 115 10.53 2.21 10.52
N PHE A 116 9.50 2.58 9.76
CA PHE A 116 9.36 3.92 9.20
C PHE A 116 9.00 4.94 10.28
N ALA A 117 8.06 4.61 11.14
CA ALA A 117 7.68 5.46 12.28
C ALA A 117 8.89 5.83 13.14
N ASN A 118 9.79 4.86 13.46
CA ASN A 118 11.03 5.12 14.17
C ASN A 118 11.98 6.05 13.39
N THR A 119 12.13 5.83 12.06
CA THR A 119 12.97 6.71 11.22
C THR A 119 12.49 8.16 11.27
N MET A 120 11.18 8.38 11.31
CA MET A 120 10.60 9.73 11.43
C MET A 120 10.75 10.28 12.86
N GLN A 121 10.59 9.45 13.89
CA GLN A 121 10.81 9.86 15.28
C GLN A 121 12.26 10.29 15.53
N GLU A 122 13.25 9.54 15.00
CA GLU A 122 14.68 9.90 15.05
C GLU A 122 14.99 11.21 14.28
N ALA A 123 14.17 11.53 13.28
CA ALA A 123 14.25 12.79 12.54
C ALA A 123 13.54 13.97 13.24
N GLY A 124 13.03 13.80 14.47
CA GLY A 124 12.42 14.85 15.28
C GLY A 124 10.91 15.02 15.08
N TRP A 125 10.23 14.08 14.43
CA TRP A 125 8.75 14.07 14.31
C TRP A 125 8.10 13.45 15.54
N LYS A 126 6.95 13.98 15.95
CA LYS A 126 6.05 13.31 16.88
C LYS A 126 5.20 12.32 16.11
N VAL A 127 5.49 11.03 16.26
CA VAL A 127 4.88 9.97 15.47
C VAL A 127 3.89 9.16 16.32
N THR A 128 2.73 8.87 15.73
CA THR A 128 1.79 7.84 16.19
C THR A 128 1.63 6.82 15.07
N GLY A 129 1.77 5.53 15.39
CA GLY A 129 1.52 4.43 14.46
C GLY A 129 0.15 3.81 14.73
N LEU A 130 -0.58 3.49 13.65
CA LEU A 130 -1.77 2.64 13.72
C LEU A 130 -1.46 1.30 13.05
N GLU A 131 -1.73 0.19 13.74
CA GLU A 131 -1.44 -1.15 13.24
C GLU A 131 -2.45 -2.15 13.81
N PRO A 132 -3.14 -2.96 12.98
CA PRO A 132 -4.13 -3.93 13.47
C PRO A 132 -3.49 -5.11 14.22
N ASP A 133 -2.27 -5.54 13.86
CA ASP A 133 -1.59 -6.67 14.51
C ASP A 133 -1.00 -6.24 15.85
N ALA A 134 -1.57 -6.76 16.95
CA ALA A 134 -1.11 -6.48 18.31
C ALA A 134 0.35 -6.91 18.54
N THR A 135 0.81 -8.00 17.89
CA THR A 135 2.19 -8.48 17.99
C THR A 135 3.15 -7.48 17.33
N ALA A 136 2.81 -6.98 16.15
CA ALA A 136 3.60 -5.96 15.46
C ALA A 136 3.65 -4.66 16.28
N ARG A 137 2.52 -4.22 16.86
CA ARG A 137 2.50 -3.06 17.77
C ARG A 137 3.45 -3.24 18.95
N GLN A 138 3.40 -4.42 19.61
CA GLN A 138 4.26 -4.69 20.76
C GLN A 138 5.74 -4.71 20.39
N VAL A 139 6.10 -5.21 19.21
CA VAL A 139 7.48 -5.15 18.69
C VAL A 139 7.92 -3.70 18.52
N ALA A 140 7.09 -2.85 17.90
CA ALA A 140 7.40 -1.44 17.70
C ALA A 140 7.58 -0.67 19.01
N ILE A 141 6.72 -0.93 20.01
CA ILE A 141 6.81 -0.34 21.35
C ILE A 141 8.09 -0.79 22.04
N ASN A 142 8.36 -2.08 22.10
CA ASN A 142 9.50 -2.63 22.85
C ASN A 142 10.85 -2.23 22.21
N LYS A 143 10.90 -2.22 20.88
CA LYS A 143 12.16 -1.97 20.14
C LYS A 143 12.49 -0.49 20.04
N PHE A 144 11.49 0.37 19.87
CA PHE A 144 11.68 1.77 19.51
C PHE A 144 11.01 2.78 20.46
N GLY A 145 10.22 2.34 21.42
CA GLY A 145 9.47 3.23 22.32
C GLY A 145 8.39 4.04 21.59
N LEU A 146 7.86 3.54 20.47
CA LEU A 146 6.87 4.24 19.67
C LEU A 146 5.49 4.27 20.34
N GLN A 147 4.73 5.33 20.10
CA GLN A 147 3.30 5.34 20.37
C GLN A 147 2.57 4.56 19.28
N MET A 148 1.95 3.44 19.65
CA MET A 148 1.25 2.54 18.74
C MET A 148 -0.17 2.30 19.23
N ASP A 149 -1.14 2.49 18.34
CA ASP A 149 -2.56 2.33 18.64
C ASP A 149 -3.23 1.38 17.61
N ASP A 150 -4.44 0.92 17.95
CA ASP A 150 -5.31 0.17 17.05
C ASP A 150 -5.89 1.10 15.97
N PRO A 151 -6.18 0.62 14.74
CA PRO A 151 -6.77 1.43 13.67
C PRO A 151 -8.06 2.17 14.02
N GLU A 152 -8.87 1.67 14.96
CA GLU A 152 -10.09 2.36 15.42
C GLU A 152 -9.80 3.73 16.05
N ARG A 153 -8.59 3.92 16.58
CA ARG A 153 -8.13 5.20 17.12
C ARG A 153 -8.21 6.34 16.08
N LEU A 154 -8.09 6.03 14.80
CA LEU A 154 -8.20 7.00 13.71
C LEU A 154 -9.44 7.89 13.85
N PHE A 155 -10.59 7.30 14.16
CA PHE A 155 -11.88 7.99 14.20
C PHE A 155 -12.11 8.84 15.46
N SER A 156 -11.17 8.83 16.39
CA SER A 156 -11.19 9.64 17.61
C SER A 156 -10.10 10.72 17.65
N LEU A 157 -9.30 10.84 16.59
CA LEU A 157 -8.28 11.89 16.51
C LEU A 157 -8.94 13.27 16.26
N PRO A 158 -8.41 14.34 16.88
CA PRO A 158 -8.98 15.67 16.72
C PRO A 158 -8.76 16.21 15.29
N ALA A 159 -9.70 17.03 14.83
CA ALA A 159 -9.59 17.72 13.56
C ALA A 159 -8.36 18.66 13.54
N ASP A 160 -7.81 18.89 12.34
CA ASP A 160 -6.70 19.81 12.06
C ASP A 160 -5.47 19.64 12.98
N SER A 161 -5.16 18.39 13.37
CA SER A 161 -4.12 18.07 14.36
C SER A 161 -2.82 17.54 13.75
N LEU A 162 -2.85 17.01 12.53
CA LEU A 162 -1.74 16.32 11.91
C LEU A 162 -1.12 17.12 10.77
N ASP A 163 0.21 17.14 10.74
CA ASP A 163 0.97 17.71 9.62
C ASP A 163 1.10 16.69 8.48
N VAL A 164 1.18 15.40 8.80
CA VAL A 164 1.32 14.33 7.80
C VAL A 164 0.55 13.08 8.22
N ILE A 165 -0.06 12.42 7.23
CA ILE A 165 -0.55 11.05 7.32
C ILE A 165 0.14 10.23 6.25
N THR A 166 0.65 9.06 6.60
CA THR A 166 1.30 8.13 5.66
C THR A 166 0.60 6.78 5.61
N MET A 167 0.50 6.21 4.40
CA MET A 167 0.01 4.87 4.13
C MET A 167 0.95 4.18 3.13
N TRP A 168 1.71 3.20 3.58
CA TRP A 168 2.66 2.48 2.75
C TRP A 168 2.13 1.07 2.46
N HIS A 169 1.44 0.86 1.33
CA HIS A 169 0.74 -0.39 0.98
C HIS A 169 -0.33 -0.77 2.01
N VAL A 170 -1.27 0.12 2.23
CA VAL A 170 -2.35 -0.05 3.21
C VAL A 170 -3.72 0.25 2.62
N LEU A 171 -3.85 1.28 1.76
CA LEU A 171 -5.16 1.71 1.28
C LEU A 171 -5.89 0.61 0.50
N GLU A 172 -5.16 -0.23 -0.20
CA GLU A 172 -5.66 -1.39 -0.94
C GLU A 172 -6.34 -2.45 -0.06
N HIS A 173 -6.06 -2.44 1.26
CA HIS A 173 -6.61 -3.39 2.24
C HIS A 173 -7.80 -2.83 3.04
N VAL A 174 -8.08 -1.52 2.94
CA VAL A 174 -9.04 -0.84 3.81
C VAL A 174 -10.48 -1.07 3.36
N HIS A 175 -11.28 -1.78 4.17
CA HIS A 175 -12.68 -2.04 3.83
C HIS A 175 -13.55 -0.76 3.76
N ASN A 176 -13.33 0.19 4.65
CA ASN A 176 -14.05 1.48 4.66
C ASN A 176 -13.24 2.57 3.92
N LEU A 177 -13.03 2.38 2.61
CA LEU A 177 -12.23 3.27 1.76
C LEU A 177 -12.61 4.74 1.90
N HIS A 178 -13.90 5.03 1.82
CA HIS A 178 -14.40 6.40 1.86
C HIS A 178 -14.31 7.02 3.25
N GLY A 179 -14.65 6.29 4.30
CA GLY A 179 -14.61 6.79 5.68
C GLY A 179 -13.19 7.10 6.15
N TYR A 180 -12.20 6.31 5.71
CA TYR A 180 -10.80 6.60 6.00
C TYR A 180 -10.33 7.91 5.38
N LEU A 181 -10.63 8.14 4.09
CA LEU A 181 -10.23 9.37 3.41
C LEU A 181 -10.98 10.60 3.93
N GLU A 182 -12.26 10.47 4.31
CA GLU A 182 -13.02 11.55 4.97
C GLU A 182 -12.40 11.90 6.32
N GLN A 183 -12.02 10.88 7.10
CA GLN A 183 -11.37 11.12 8.39
C GLN A 183 -9.99 11.77 8.20
N TYR A 184 -9.19 11.30 7.21
CA TYR A 184 -7.91 11.94 6.91
C TYR A 184 -8.07 13.40 6.53
N HIS A 185 -9.07 13.72 5.72
CA HIS A 185 -9.37 15.11 5.38
C HIS A 185 -9.71 15.93 6.63
N SER A 186 -10.48 15.39 7.57
CA SER A 186 -10.85 16.07 8.80
C SER A 186 -9.64 16.34 9.70
N ILE A 187 -8.78 15.34 9.96
CA ILE A 187 -7.71 15.42 10.96
C ILE A 187 -6.42 16.09 10.45
N LEU A 188 -6.22 16.16 9.13
CA LEU A 188 -5.11 16.91 8.54
C LEU A 188 -5.29 18.40 8.72
N LYS A 189 -4.21 19.11 9.05
CA LYS A 189 -4.14 20.57 8.99
C LYS A 189 -4.35 21.08 7.57
N ALA A 190 -4.69 22.36 7.40
CA ALA A 190 -4.89 22.94 6.08
C ALA A 190 -3.64 22.82 5.16
N SER A 191 -2.44 22.94 5.72
CA SER A 191 -1.16 22.73 5.01
C SER A 191 -0.67 21.28 5.05
N GLY A 192 -1.40 20.38 5.72
CA GLY A 192 -0.99 18.98 5.94
C GLY A 192 -0.94 18.18 4.65
N LYS A 193 -0.18 17.09 4.67
CA LYS A 193 0.01 16.18 3.52
C LYS A 193 -0.48 14.77 3.85
N LEU A 194 -1.20 14.19 2.89
CA LEU A 194 -1.54 12.77 2.89
C LEU A 194 -0.66 12.07 1.85
N VAL A 195 0.15 11.11 2.29
CA VAL A 195 1.08 10.38 1.43
C VAL A 195 0.64 8.92 1.36
N ILE A 196 0.27 8.46 0.18
CA ILE A 196 -0.27 7.12 -0.06
C ILE A 196 0.59 6.42 -1.10
N ALA A 197 1.14 5.26 -0.76
CA ALA A 197 1.77 4.36 -1.71
C ALA A 197 0.90 3.13 -1.93
N VAL A 198 0.59 2.80 -3.18
CA VAL A 198 -0.18 1.61 -3.56
C VAL A 198 0.37 0.99 -4.84
N PRO A 199 0.16 -0.32 -5.05
CA PRO A 199 0.47 -0.99 -6.32
C PRO A 199 -0.34 -0.39 -7.47
N ASN A 200 0.28 -0.37 -8.65
CA ASN A 200 -0.30 0.18 -9.88
C ASN A 200 -0.48 -0.90 -10.93
N TYR A 201 -1.71 -1.36 -11.12
CA TYR A 201 -2.01 -2.43 -12.08
C TYR A 201 -1.81 -2.00 -13.56
N THR A 202 -1.57 -0.71 -13.82
CA THR A 202 -1.28 -0.20 -15.17
C THR A 202 0.22 -0.16 -15.48
N SER A 203 1.06 -0.63 -14.58
CA SER A 203 2.51 -0.71 -14.76
C SER A 203 2.91 -1.74 -15.83
N THR A 204 4.16 -1.63 -16.27
CA THR A 204 4.70 -2.57 -17.28
C THR A 204 4.78 -3.99 -16.75
N ASP A 205 5.24 -4.20 -15.53
CA ASP A 205 5.31 -5.52 -14.89
C ASP A 205 3.92 -6.12 -14.69
N ALA A 206 2.92 -5.34 -14.27
CA ALA A 206 1.54 -5.80 -14.18
C ALA A 206 1.01 -6.29 -15.55
N SER A 207 1.28 -5.55 -16.62
CA SER A 207 0.92 -5.95 -17.99
C SER A 207 1.63 -7.24 -18.44
N GLN A 208 2.91 -7.41 -18.08
CA GLN A 208 3.71 -8.59 -18.45
C GLN A 208 3.27 -9.87 -17.74
N TYR A 209 2.90 -9.77 -16.46
CA TYR A 209 2.50 -10.93 -15.66
C TYR A 209 1.00 -11.24 -15.74
N GLY A 210 0.18 -10.27 -16.13
CA GLY A 210 -1.27 -10.45 -16.23
C GLY A 210 -1.88 -10.97 -14.93
N GLU A 211 -2.62 -12.07 -14.99
CA GLU A 211 -3.25 -12.71 -13.82
C GLU A 211 -2.28 -13.23 -12.76
N LEU A 212 -1.00 -13.43 -13.14
CA LEU A 212 0.07 -13.89 -12.26
C LEU A 212 0.81 -12.73 -11.58
N TRP A 213 0.39 -11.48 -11.81
CA TRP A 213 1.02 -10.33 -11.16
C TRP A 213 0.81 -10.38 -9.64
N ALA A 214 1.92 -10.51 -8.89
CA ALA A 214 1.86 -10.81 -7.46
C ALA A 214 1.20 -9.71 -6.63
N ALA A 215 1.21 -8.46 -7.11
CA ALA A 215 0.57 -7.36 -6.39
C ALA A 215 -0.96 -7.31 -6.56
N TYR A 216 -1.59 -8.28 -7.24
CA TYR A 216 -3.03 -8.49 -7.05
C TYR A 216 -3.34 -8.99 -5.64
N ASP A 217 -2.50 -9.82 -5.06
CA ASP A 217 -2.55 -10.29 -3.65
C ASP A 217 -3.97 -10.54 -3.10
N VAL A 218 -4.79 -11.23 -3.90
CA VAL A 218 -6.20 -11.51 -3.57
C VAL A 218 -6.34 -12.53 -2.42
N PRO A 219 -7.35 -12.43 -1.55
CA PRO A 219 -8.34 -11.37 -1.46
C PRO A 219 -7.93 -10.23 -0.50
N ARG A 220 -6.68 -10.17 -0.04
CA ARG A 220 -6.17 -9.15 0.89
C ARG A 220 -6.21 -7.77 0.27
N HIS A 221 -5.83 -7.63 -1.03
CA HIS A 221 -6.04 -6.42 -1.80
C HIS A 221 -7.48 -6.37 -2.31
N LEU A 222 -8.28 -5.48 -1.72
CA LEU A 222 -9.67 -5.24 -2.12
C LEU A 222 -9.72 -4.38 -3.38
N TYR A 223 -8.76 -3.46 -3.52
CA TYR A 223 -8.68 -2.47 -4.60
C TYR A 223 -7.34 -2.54 -5.31
N HIS A 224 -7.39 -2.36 -6.64
CA HIS A 224 -6.20 -2.29 -7.49
C HIS A 224 -6.25 -0.96 -8.23
N PHE A 225 -5.38 -0.06 -7.81
CA PHE A 225 -5.39 1.32 -8.28
C PHE A 225 -4.68 1.50 -9.61
N SER A 226 -5.17 2.45 -10.39
CA SER A 226 -4.46 3.16 -11.45
C SER A 226 -4.26 4.61 -11.02
N PRO A 227 -3.34 5.38 -11.62
CA PRO A 227 -3.24 6.81 -11.35
C PRO A 227 -4.57 7.55 -11.57
N ALA A 228 -5.33 7.20 -12.60
CA ALA A 228 -6.63 7.82 -12.88
C ALA A 228 -7.69 7.51 -11.81
N SER A 229 -7.72 6.27 -11.28
CA SER A 229 -8.64 5.92 -10.19
C SER A 229 -8.27 6.63 -8.89
N MET A 230 -6.98 6.80 -8.61
CA MET A 230 -6.52 7.55 -7.44
C MET A 230 -6.83 9.05 -7.56
N GLU A 231 -6.64 9.63 -8.75
CA GLU A 231 -7.05 11.03 -9.04
C GLU A 231 -8.56 11.23 -8.80
N ARG A 232 -9.37 10.28 -9.30
CA ARG A 232 -10.82 10.31 -9.11
C ARG A 232 -11.21 10.23 -7.64
N LEU A 233 -10.59 9.29 -6.90
CA LEU A 233 -10.84 9.09 -5.47
C LEU A 233 -10.41 10.32 -4.64
N ALA A 234 -9.22 10.85 -4.90
CA ALA A 234 -8.71 12.05 -4.25
C ALA A 234 -9.68 13.23 -4.43
N LYS A 235 -10.08 13.50 -5.67
CA LYS A 235 -11.02 14.57 -5.99
C LYS A 235 -12.37 14.41 -5.28
N LEU A 236 -12.92 13.19 -5.21
CA LEU A 236 -14.17 12.90 -4.53
C LEU A 236 -14.10 13.16 -3.01
N LYS A 237 -12.90 13.12 -2.44
CA LYS A 237 -12.66 13.30 -1.00
C LYS A 237 -12.02 14.64 -0.63
N GLY A 238 -12.07 15.61 -1.54
CA GLY A 238 -11.58 16.97 -1.28
C GLY A 238 -10.06 17.10 -1.26
N PHE A 239 -9.36 16.15 -1.90
CA PHE A 239 -7.90 16.20 -2.07
C PHE A 239 -7.52 16.52 -3.50
N LYS A 240 -6.37 17.18 -3.67
CA LYS A 240 -5.62 17.31 -4.92
C LYS A 240 -4.31 16.56 -4.81
N ILE A 241 -3.87 15.92 -5.89
CA ILE A 241 -2.54 15.28 -5.97
C ILE A 241 -1.53 16.34 -6.40
N GLU A 242 -0.50 16.57 -5.59
CA GLU A 242 0.56 17.53 -5.86
C GLU A 242 1.78 16.88 -6.52
N ALA A 243 2.06 15.59 -6.19
CA ALA A 243 3.16 14.85 -6.79
C ALA A 243 2.87 13.36 -6.93
N TYR A 244 3.57 12.74 -7.89
CA TYR A 244 3.64 11.29 -8.11
C TYR A 244 5.09 10.88 -7.98
N GLU A 245 5.41 10.05 -6.98
CA GLU A 245 6.76 9.63 -6.71
C GLU A 245 6.91 8.11 -6.90
N PRO A 246 8.05 7.64 -7.39
CA PRO A 246 8.26 6.23 -7.71
C PRO A 246 8.67 5.40 -6.50
N MET A 247 8.23 4.15 -6.46
CA MET A 247 8.81 3.12 -5.58
C MET A 247 9.65 2.14 -6.41
N TRP A 248 10.90 2.51 -6.73
CA TRP A 248 11.77 1.80 -7.66
C TRP A 248 12.05 0.33 -7.32
N TYR A 249 12.04 -0.02 -6.04
CA TYR A 249 12.40 -1.39 -5.60
C TYR A 249 11.23 -2.37 -5.70
N ASP A 250 10.00 -1.89 -5.74
CA ASP A 250 8.81 -2.74 -5.75
C ASP A 250 8.70 -3.57 -7.01
N SER A 251 9.07 -3.01 -8.18
CA SER A 251 9.05 -3.73 -9.45
C SER A 251 9.89 -5.01 -9.42
N PHE A 252 11.03 -5.01 -8.72
CA PHE A 252 11.90 -6.18 -8.57
C PHE A 252 11.27 -7.22 -7.64
N TYR A 253 10.74 -6.78 -6.49
CA TYR A 253 10.11 -7.65 -5.52
C TYR A 253 8.84 -8.31 -6.09
N VAL A 254 7.96 -7.52 -6.70
CA VAL A 254 6.73 -8.01 -7.33
C VAL A 254 7.06 -8.96 -8.49
N SER A 255 8.05 -8.63 -9.32
CA SER A 255 8.50 -9.53 -10.40
C SER A 255 9.05 -10.86 -9.86
N MET A 256 9.79 -10.85 -8.76
CA MET A 256 10.32 -12.06 -8.12
C MET A 256 9.20 -12.99 -7.66
N LEU A 257 8.18 -12.44 -6.99
CA LEU A 257 7.02 -13.22 -6.55
C LEU A 257 6.18 -13.70 -7.74
N SER A 258 6.00 -12.88 -8.77
CA SER A 258 5.24 -13.24 -9.97
C SER A 258 5.92 -14.38 -10.75
N GLU A 259 7.24 -14.39 -10.84
CA GLU A 259 7.99 -15.51 -11.44
C GLU A 259 7.86 -16.78 -10.59
N GLN A 260 7.79 -16.67 -9.27
CA GLN A 260 7.52 -17.81 -8.39
C GLN A 260 6.12 -18.38 -8.61
N TYR A 261 5.09 -17.52 -8.75
CA TYR A 261 3.72 -17.95 -9.05
C TYR A 261 3.62 -18.66 -10.41
N LYS A 262 4.38 -18.18 -11.41
CA LYS A 262 4.37 -18.73 -12.76
C LYS A 262 4.99 -20.12 -12.86
N ASN A 263 6.10 -20.36 -12.15
CA ASN A 263 6.96 -21.52 -12.39
C ASN A 263 7.14 -22.42 -11.16
N GLY A 264 6.53 -22.09 -10.01
CA GLY A 264 6.73 -22.78 -8.73
C GLY A 264 8.13 -22.62 -8.12
N LYS A 265 9.10 -22.22 -8.94
CA LYS A 265 10.50 -21.91 -8.54
C LYS A 265 10.84 -20.56 -9.12
N GLY A 266 11.12 -19.56 -8.32
CA GLY A 266 11.41 -18.21 -8.82
C GLY A 266 12.57 -18.19 -9.84
N ASN A 267 12.49 -17.34 -10.85
CA ASN A 267 13.57 -17.05 -11.78
C ASN A 267 14.11 -15.63 -11.52
N LEU A 268 15.14 -15.53 -10.68
CA LEU A 268 15.70 -14.25 -10.23
C LEU A 268 16.24 -13.40 -11.40
N ILE A 269 16.84 -14.03 -12.41
CA ILE A 269 17.40 -13.31 -13.58
C ILE A 269 16.25 -12.65 -14.35
N LYS A 270 15.19 -13.42 -14.63
CA LYS A 270 14.04 -12.90 -15.36
C LYS A 270 13.27 -11.86 -14.55
N ALA A 271 13.10 -12.08 -13.24
CA ALA A 271 12.51 -11.11 -12.32
C ALA A 271 13.29 -9.80 -12.32
N PHE A 272 14.62 -9.86 -12.27
CA PHE A 272 15.48 -8.68 -12.34
C PHE A 272 15.29 -7.91 -13.66
N TRP A 273 15.33 -8.59 -14.80
CA TRP A 273 15.13 -7.93 -16.10
C TRP A 273 13.74 -7.34 -16.27
N ASN A 274 12.68 -8.03 -15.82
CA ASN A 274 11.32 -7.49 -15.88
C ASN A 274 11.15 -6.26 -14.97
N GLY A 275 11.68 -6.30 -13.74
CA GLY A 275 11.69 -5.16 -12.84
C GLY A 275 12.48 -3.96 -13.40
N LEU A 276 13.65 -4.23 -14.00
CA LEU A 276 14.46 -3.20 -14.65
C LEU A 276 13.73 -2.56 -15.85
N LEU A 277 13.12 -3.37 -16.71
CA LEU A 277 12.35 -2.87 -17.85
C LEU A 277 11.15 -2.05 -17.40
N SER A 278 10.45 -2.47 -16.33
CA SER A 278 9.35 -1.70 -15.76
C SER A 278 9.85 -0.33 -15.27
N ASN A 279 10.96 -0.28 -14.55
CA ASN A 279 11.56 0.97 -14.07
C ASN A 279 12.08 1.86 -15.21
N LEU A 280 12.70 1.29 -16.25
CA LEU A 280 13.16 2.06 -17.41
C LEU A 280 12.00 2.74 -18.15
N LYS A 281 10.86 2.06 -18.29
CA LYS A 281 9.66 2.67 -18.88
C LYS A 281 9.03 3.71 -17.96
N ALA A 282 9.12 3.52 -16.65
CA ALA A 282 8.62 4.46 -15.66
C ALA A 282 9.53 5.69 -15.46
N SER A 283 10.82 5.64 -15.89
CA SER A 283 11.77 6.74 -15.68
C SER A 283 11.37 8.06 -16.34
N SER A 284 10.56 8.01 -17.41
CA SER A 284 10.00 9.18 -18.07
C SER A 284 8.65 9.65 -17.48
N ASN A 285 7.99 8.80 -16.68
CA ASN A 285 6.69 9.10 -16.10
C ASN A 285 6.45 8.23 -14.86
N ASN A 286 6.55 8.83 -13.68
CA ASN A 286 6.38 8.15 -12.37
C ASN A 286 5.03 7.41 -12.24
N LYS A 287 4.00 7.83 -12.99
CA LYS A 287 2.69 7.16 -13.03
C LYS A 287 2.74 5.73 -13.62
N LEU A 288 3.85 5.34 -14.23
CA LEU A 288 4.05 4.00 -14.82
C LEU A 288 4.82 3.03 -13.90
N CYS A 289 5.24 3.47 -12.71
CA CYS A 289 5.90 2.61 -11.75
C CYS A 289 5.00 1.47 -11.28
N SER A 290 5.62 0.35 -10.87
CA SER A 290 4.95 -0.82 -10.28
C SER A 290 4.13 -0.46 -9.04
N SER A 291 4.67 0.41 -8.20
CA SER A 291 3.94 1.10 -7.12
C SER A 291 4.19 2.60 -7.23
N VAL A 292 3.15 3.39 -7.01
CA VAL A 292 3.20 4.86 -7.07
C VAL A 292 2.92 5.44 -5.70
N ILE A 293 3.74 6.42 -5.30
CA ILE A 293 3.47 7.24 -4.13
C ILE A 293 2.75 8.50 -4.60
N TYR A 294 1.63 8.78 -3.99
CA TYR A 294 0.83 9.98 -4.21
C TYR A 294 1.01 10.93 -3.03
N VAL A 295 1.43 12.15 -3.29
CA VAL A 295 1.44 13.24 -2.31
C VAL A 295 0.21 14.09 -2.53
N LEU A 296 -0.68 14.11 -1.54
CA LEU A 296 -1.97 14.79 -1.61
C LEU A 296 -2.02 15.95 -0.59
N ALA A 297 -2.74 17.00 -0.95
CA ALA A 297 -3.11 18.10 -0.06
C ALA A 297 -4.62 18.33 -0.12
N LYS A 298 -5.18 18.97 0.89
CA LYS A 298 -6.58 19.48 0.84
C LYS A 298 -6.74 20.38 -0.39
N ALA A 299 -7.85 20.23 -1.14
CA ALA A 299 -8.15 20.98 -2.36
C ALA A 299 -8.64 22.39 -2.08
#